data_efc1ec74cee121c21083ba25906393e9
#
_entry.id   efc1ec74cee121c21083ba25906393e9
#
_cell.length_a   1.000
_cell.length_b   1.000
_cell.length_c   1.000
_cell.angle_alpha   90.00
_cell.angle_beta   90.00
_cell.angle_gamma   90.00
#
_symmetry.space_group_name_H-M   'P 1'
#
loop_
_entity.id
_entity.type
_entity.pdbx_description
1 polymer ?
#
loop_
_entity_poly.entity_id
_entity_poly.type
_entity_poly.pdbx_seq_one_letter_code
_entity_poly.pdbx_strand_id
1 'polypeptide(L)'
;MVNKAKEIYLIAKSGKVLFLLPIAFALIVPPAIIFANIGSGIELTRAMYVGMTQTLLPFGVVMWCMAFLQIWVDNDGEEMLRASSGKRSLCPTLICLVVLYLLVGLPGHLLATYYQVTSIWEFLRLIAIYVCAAAVLYFVALILRSVTLAAMFVFIFLVLGILPFSDLRASVFTIIKPTVLASADNFLNYYLYVFLAGVLLSIAAVVFEKKFFRFK
;
A
#
# COMPACT_ATOMS: atom_id res chain seq x y z
N MET A 1 11.36 7.26 24.85
CA MET A 1 10.48 7.14 23.64
C MET A 1 11.30 7.56 22.43
N VAL A 2 11.70 6.63 21.57
CA VAL A 2 12.29 7.02 20.28
C VAL A 2 11.18 7.68 19.49
N ASN A 3 11.42 8.90 19.02
CA ASN A 3 10.44 9.68 18.30
C ASN A 3 10.17 8.96 16.95
N LYS A 4 8.90 8.63 16.64
CA LYS A 4 8.51 7.96 15.40
C LYS A 4 9.04 8.67 14.15
N ALA A 5 9.14 10.01 14.20
CA ALA A 5 9.77 10.80 13.15
C ALA A 5 11.25 10.44 12.96
N LYS A 6 11.98 10.11 14.03
CA LYS A 6 13.37 9.68 13.96
C LYS A 6 13.51 8.28 13.34
N GLU A 7 12.58 7.38 13.61
CA GLU A 7 12.53 6.06 12.98
C GLU A 7 12.30 6.21 11.46
N ILE A 8 11.31 6.99 11.05
CA ILE A 8 11.02 7.25 9.63
C ILE A 8 12.21 7.93 8.94
N TYR A 9 12.87 8.89 9.61
CA TYR A 9 14.07 9.53 9.09
C TYR A 9 15.22 8.53 8.88
N LEU A 10 15.43 7.61 9.81
CA LEU A 10 16.47 6.57 9.68
C LEU A 10 16.18 5.63 8.53
N ILE A 11 14.91 5.26 8.34
CA ILE A 11 14.47 4.44 7.20
C ILE A 11 14.73 5.18 5.88
N ALA A 12 14.34 6.45 5.80
CA ALA A 12 14.59 7.28 4.62
C ALA A 12 16.09 7.43 4.32
N LYS A 13 16.92 7.53 5.37
CA LYS A 13 18.38 7.64 5.25
C LYS A 13 19.04 6.34 4.80
N SER A 14 18.57 5.18 5.28
CA SER A 14 19.14 3.87 4.95
C SER A 14 18.67 3.36 3.57
N GLY A 15 17.40 3.59 3.24
CA GLY A 15 16.75 3.11 2.03
C GLY A 15 16.63 4.12 0.90
N LYS A 16 17.59 5.03 0.72
CA LYS A 16 17.54 6.22 -0.17
C LYS A 16 16.69 6.06 -1.45
N VAL A 17 17.01 5.09 -2.31
CA VAL A 17 16.29 4.88 -3.58
C VAL A 17 14.92 4.26 -3.35
N LEU A 18 14.82 3.25 -2.49
CA LEU A 18 13.56 2.58 -2.15
C LEU A 18 12.56 3.52 -1.49
N PHE A 19 13.03 4.59 -0.85
CA PHE A 19 12.17 5.57 -0.21
C PHE A 19 11.78 6.72 -1.14
N LEU A 20 12.69 7.18 -2.01
CA LEU A 20 12.45 8.31 -2.92
C LEU A 20 11.65 7.90 -4.17
N LEU A 21 11.86 6.69 -4.69
CA LEU A 21 11.17 6.21 -5.89
C LEU A 21 9.64 6.22 -5.76
N PRO A 22 9.04 5.72 -4.67
CA PRO A 22 7.59 5.80 -4.46
C PRO A 22 7.06 7.23 -4.36
N ILE A 23 7.84 8.16 -3.76
CA ILE A 23 7.47 9.59 -3.72
C ILE A 23 7.43 10.15 -5.14
N ALA A 24 8.45 9.87 -5.93
CA ALA A 24 8.50 10.31 -7.32
C ALA A 24 7.29 9.77 -8.12
N PHE A 25 6.94 8.49 -7.94
CA PHE A 25 5.76 7.93 -8.57
C PHE A 25 4.47 8.63 -8.14
N ALA A 26 4.27 8.86 -6.84
CA ALA A 26 3.06 9.48 -6.33
C ALA A 26 2.91 10.96 -6.75
N LEU A 27 4.02 11.69 -6.92
CA LEU A 27 4.00 13.11 -7.28
C LEU A 27 4.05 13.35 -8.79
N ILE A 28 4.75 12.52 -9.56
CA ILE A 28 4.99 12.76 -10.98
C ILE A 28 3.95 12.06 -11.85
N VAL A 29 3.61 10.80 -11.54
CA VAL A 29 2.75 10.00 -12.43
C VAL A 29 1.34 10.60 -12.59
N PRO A 30 0.61 10.98 -11.53
CA PRO A 30 -0.71 11.55 -11.68
C PRO A 30 -0.76 12.82 -12.54
N PRO A 31 0.06 13.86 -12.27
CA PRO A 31 0.09 15.04 -13.13
C PRO A 31 0.53 14.74 -14.57
N ALA A 32 1.53 13.89 -14.76
CA ALA A 32 2.04 13.54 -16.09
C ALA A 32 0.93 12.91 -16.95
N ILE A 33 0.13 12.00 -16.40
CA ILE A 33 -0.99 11.38 -17.12
C ILE A 33 -2.04 12.43 -17.51
N ILE A 34 -2.39 13.31 -16.58
CA ILE A 34 -3.40 14.34 -16.83
C ILE A 34 -2.93 15.26 -17.95
N PHE A 35 -1.72 15.82 -17.85
CA PHE A 35 -1.22 16.78 -18.83
C PHE A 35 -0.93 16.16 -20.19
N ALA A 36 -0.44 14.90 -20.23
CA ALA A 36 -0.20 14.21 -21.49
C ALA A 36 -1.48 13.89 -22.27
N ASN A 37 -2.61 13.74 -21.59
CA ASN A 37 -3.86 13.29 -22.20
C ASN A 37 -4.98 14.36 -22.23
N ILE A 38 -4.70 15.58 -21.81
CA ILE A 38 -5.71 16.65 -21.70
C ILE A 38 -6.41 16.96 -23.02
N GLY A 39 -5.74 16.74 -24.14
CA GLY A 39 -6.27 16.90 -25.51
C GLY A 39 -6.98 15.66 -26.08
N SER A 40 -6.86 14.51 -25.45
CA SER A 40 -7.34 13.21 -25.96
C SER A 40 -8.77 12.87 -25.53
N GLY A 41 -9.41 13.75 -24.78
CA GLY A 41 -10.74 13.52 -24.23
C GLY A 41 -10.73 12.99 -22.78
N ILE A 42 -11.78 13.39 -22.03
CA ILE A 42 -11.83 13.16 -20.58
C ILE A 42 -11.93 11.67 -20.22
N GLU A 43 -12.64 10.88 -21.04
CA GLU A 43 -12.83 9.44 -20.78
C GLU A 43 -11.52 8.65 -20.94
N LEU A 44 -10.72 8.97 -21.96
CA LEU A 44 -9.42 8.32 -22.15
C LEU A 44 -8.45 8.70 -21.03
N THR A 45 -8.40 9.99 -20.68
CA THR A 45 -7.58 10.50 -19.57
C THR A 45 -7.95 9.80 -18.26
N ARG A 46 -9.26 9.64 -18.00
CA ARG A 46 -9.78 8.94 -16.83
C ARG A 46 -9.37 7.48 -16.80
N ALA A 47 -9.55 6.75 -17.90
CA ALA A 47 -9.17 5.35 -17.98
C ALA A 47 -7.66 5.14 -17.74
N MET A 48 -6.83 5.98 -18.34
CA MET A 48 -5.38 5.95 -18.12
C MET A 48 -4.99 6.32 -16.70
N TYR A 49 -5.61 7.36 -16.13
CA TYR A 49 -5.35 7.78 -14.75
C TYR A 49 -5.68 6.67 -13.77
N VAL A 50 -6.89 6.12 -13.85
CA VAL A 50 -7.36 5.03 -12.98
C VAL A 50 -6.49 3.79 -13.15
N GLY A 51 -6.22 3.39 -14.40
CA GLY A 51 -5.36 2.26 -14.69
C GLY A 51 -3.97 2.39 -14.08
N MET A 52 -3.27 3.48 -14.35
CA MET A 52 -1.91 3.69 -13.88
C MET A 52 -1.81 3.91 -12.37
N THR A 53 -2.73 4.69 -11.79
CA THR A 53 -2.68 4.95 -10.33
C THR A 53 -3.00 3.70 -9.52
N GLN A 54 -3.93 2.87 -9.97
CA GLN A 54 -4.23 1.61 -9.28
C GLN A 54 -3.15 0.55 -9.45
N THR A 55 -2.38 0.59 -10.51
CA THR A 55 -1.30 -0.37 -10.73
C THR A 55 0.00 0.08 -10.06
N LEU A 56 0.43 1.31 -10.25
CA LEU A 56 1.76 1.77 -9.79
C LEU A 56 1.79 2.21 -8.34
N LEU A 57 0.77 2.93 -7.86
CA LEU A 57 0.82 3.49 -6.51
C LEU A 57 0.78 2.42 -5.40
N PRO A 58 0.04 1.30 -5.51
CA PRO A 58 0.12 0.23 -4.51
C PRO A 58 1.52 -0.37 -4.34
N PHE A 59 2.30 -0.48 -5.43
CA PHE A 59 3.70 -0.92 -5.32
C PHE A 59 4.53 0.02 -4.45
N GLY A 60 4.28 1.33 -4.56
CA GLY A 60 4.98 2.33 -3.76
C GLY A 60 4.76 2.18 -2.26
N VAL A 61 3.51 1.94 -1.82
CA VAL A 61 3.24 1.72 -0.39
C VAL A 61 3.88 0.43 0.11
N VAL A 62 3.87 -0.63 -0.71
CA VAL A 62 4.54 -1.89 -0.37
C VAL A 62 6.05 -1.70 -0.23
N MET A 63 6.69 -0.94 -1.13
CA MET A 63 8.12 -0.61 -1.03
C MET A 63 8.46 0.14 0.26
N TRP A 64 7.64 1.09 0.69
CA TRP A 64 7.86 1.79 1.95
C TRP A 64 7.71 0.90 3.17
N CYS A 65 6.65 0.09 3.19
CA CYS A 65 6.43 -0.87 4.27
C CYS A 65 7.53 -1.95 4.30
N MET A 66 7.99 -2.41 3.12
CA MET A 66 9.10 -3.34 2.97
C MET A 66 10.39 -2.76 3.56
N ALA A 67 10.78 -1.54 3.17
CA ALA A 67 11.99 -0.88 3.68
C ALA A 67 11.97 -0.73 5.21
N PHE A 68 10.80 -0.49 5.81
CA PHE A 68 10.64 -0.46 7.25
C PHE A 68 10.76 -1.86 7.88
N LEU A 69 10.03 -2.85 7.36
CA LEU A 69 10.01 -4.20 7.93
C LEU A 69 11.36 -4.89 7.81
N GLN A 70 12.15 -4.64 6.76
CA GLN A 70 13.49 -5.19 6.60
C GLN A 70 14.41 -4.87 7.78
N ILE A 71 14.30 -3.68 8.36
CA ILE A 71 15.11 -3.28 9.50
C ILE A 71 14.78 -4.13 10.74
N TRP A 72 13.53 -4.60 10.85
CA TRP A 72 13.02 -5.24 12.06
C TRP A 72 12.86 -6.75 11.94
N VAL A 73 12.67 -7.30 10.75
CA VAL A 73 12.37 -8.71 10.53
C VAL A 73 13.56 -9.47 9.94
N ASP A 74 14.27 -8.88 8.94
CA ASP A 74 15.32 -9.57 8.19
C ASP A 74 16.73 -9.42 8.83
N ASN A 75 16.96 -8.38 9.64
CA ASN A 75 18.23 -8.12 10.28
C ASN A 75 18.19 -8.53 11.76
N ASP A 76 19.35 -8.43 12.45
CA ASP A 76 19.49 -8.59 13.91
C ASP A 76 18.55 -7.66 14.73
N GLY A 77 17.73 -6.88 14.05
CA GLY A 77 16.60 -6.14 14.60
C GLY A 77 15.59 -7.01 15.34
N GLU A 78 15.55 -8.34 15.06
CA GLU A 78 14.77 -9.29 15.87
C GLU A 78 15.26 -9.27 17.33
N GLU A 79 16.58 -9.22 17.56
CA GLU A 79 17.16 -9.09 18.90
C GLU A 79 16.87 -7.74 19.53
N MET A 80 16.93 -6.65 18.75
CA MET A 80 16.55 -5.32 19.21
C MET A 80 15.07 -5.20 19.57
N LEU A 81 14.17 -5.84 18.78
CA LEU A 81 12.76 -5.94 19.10
C LEU A 81 12.53 -6.71 20.41
N ARG A 82 13.25 -7.79 20.62
CA ARG A 82 13.21 -8.58 21.86
C ARG A 82 13.74 -7.78 23.04
N ALA A 83 14.88 -7.08 22.86
CA ALA A 83 15.51 -6.27 23.91
C ALA A 83 14.71 -5.01 24.26
N SER A 84 13.96 -4.42 23.32
CA SER A 84 13.14 -3.23 23.55
C SER A 84 11.85 -3.51 24.31
N SER A 85 11.81 -4.66 24.99
CA SER A 85 10.67 -5.10 25.85
C SER A 85 9.35 -5.16 25.09
N GLY A 86 8.97 -6.25 24.52
CA GLY A 86 7.64 -6.71 24.06
C GLY A 86 6.40 -5.78 24.07
N LYS A 87 6.59 -4.50 24.28
CA LYS A 87 5.56 -3.46 24.36
C LYS A 87 5.36 -2.67 23.06
N ARG A 88 6.27 -2.77 22.08
CA ARG A 88 6.15 -2.04 20.81
C ARG A 88 5.66 -2.95 19.72
N SER A 89 4.52 -2.62 19.12
CA SER A 89 4.05 -3.21 17.89
C SER A 89 4.58 -2.42 16.69
N LEU A 90 4.89 -3.09 15.59
CA LEU A 90 5.30 -2.48 14.31
C LEU A 90 4.11 -1.82 13.59
N CYS A 91 2.89 -2.30 13.88
CA CYS A 91 1.66 -1.86 13.24
C CYS A 91 1.44 -0.33 13.24
N PRO A 92 1.64 0.42 14.35
CA PRO A 92 1.43 1.87 14.34
C PRO A 92 2.37 2.62 13.39
N THR A 93 3.60 2.13 13.20
CA THR A 93 4.54 2.76 12.27
C THR A 93 4.15 2.44 10.82
N LEU A 94 3.69 1.22 10.54
CA LEU A 94 3.15 0.87 9.23
C LEU A 94 1.93 1.72 8.87
N ILE A 95 1.00 1.92 9.81
CA ILE A 95 -0.15 2.82 9.61
C ILE A 95 0.34 4.24 9.29
N CYS A 96 1.32 4.77 10.04
CA CYS A 96 1.89 6.09 9.74
C CYS A 96 2.50 6.15 8.34
N LEU A 97 3.19 5.12 7.87
CA LEU A 97 3.76 5.07 6.51
C LEU A 97 2.67 5.07 5.44
N VAL A 98 1.62 4.27 5.62
CA VAL A 98 0.46 4.26 4.71
C VAL A 98 -0.20 5.64 4.65
N VAL A 99 -0.43 6.27 5.79
CA VAL A 99 -1.04 7.62 5.87
C VAL A 99 -0.12 8.65 5.21
N LEU A 100 1.19 8.63 5.47
CA LEU A 100 2.13 9.53 4.83
C LEU A 100 2.15 9.35 3.31
N TYR A 101 2.11 8.11 2.82
CA TYR A 101 2.07 7.84 1.39
C TYR A 101 0.77 8.35 0.73
N LEU A 102 -0.36 8.21 1.42
CA LEU A 102 -1.63 8.80 0.99
C LEU A 102 -1.55 10.33 0.92
N LEU A 103 -0.92 10.97 1.91
CA LEU A 103 -0.73 12.43 1.92
C LEU A 103 0.18 12.90 0.78
N VAL A 104 1.22 12.14 0.44
CA VAL A 104 2.11 12.43 -0.70
C VAL A 104 1.34 12.31 -2.02
N GLY A 105 0.45 11.34 -2.17
CA GLY A 105 -0.38 11.15 -3.37
C GLY A 105 -1.57 12.11 -3.49
N LEU A 106 -1.98 12.74 -2.37
CA LEU A 106 -3.15 13.60 -2.31
C LEU A 106 -3.14 14.77 -3.31
N PRO A 107 -2.03 15.53 -3.49
CA PRO A 107 -2.00 16.63 -4.48
C PRO A 107 -2.32 16.16 -5.89
N GLY A 108 -1.77 15.02 -6.32
CA GLY A 108 -2.07 14.44 -7.64
C GLY A 108 -3.52 14.05 -7.78
N HIS A 109 -4.12 13.51 -6.71
CA HIS A 109 -5.53 13.14 -6.70
C HIS A 109 -6.46 14.36 -6.72
N LEU A 110 -6.13 15.42 -5.96
CA LEU A 110 -6.86 16.68 -5.98
C LEU A 110 -6.81 17.34 -7.37
N LEU A 111 -5.65 17.32 -8.01
CA LEU A 111 -5.50 17.80 -9.38
C LEU A 111 -6.40 16.99 -10.35
N ALA A 112 -6.41 15.68 -10.25
CA ALA A 112 -7.26 14.81 -11.07
C ALA A 112 -8.76 15.05 -10.82
N THR A 113 -9.15 15.33 -9.59
CA THR A 113 -10.53 15.69 -9.24
C THR A 113 -10.91 17.07 -9.81
N TYR A 114 -10.00 18.04 -9.78
CA TYR A 114 -10.21 19.36 -10.37
C TYR A 114 -10.48 19.27 -11.88
N TYR A 115 -9.74 18.41 -12.58
CA TYR A 115 -9.97 18.15 -14.02
C TYR A 115 -11.10 17.15 -14.30
N GLN A 116 -11.88 16.76 -13.31
CA GLN A 116 -12.99 15.79 -13.40
C GLN A 116 -12.56 14.39 -13.93
N VAL A 117 -11.28 14.09 -13.82
CA VAL A 117 -10.71 12.79 -14.24
C VAL A 117 -11.00 11.70 -13.21
N THR A 118 -11.15 12.06 -11.94
CA THR A 118 -11.38 11.10 -10.84
C THR A 118 -12.46 11.59 -9.88
N SER A 119 -12.81 10.75 -8.92
CA SER A 119 -13.80 11.02 -7.88
C SER A 119 -13.27 10.63 -6.50
N ILE A 120 -13.96 11.05 -5.45
CA ILE A 120 -13.66 10.69 -4.07
C ILE A 120 -13.68 9.15 -3.87
N TRP A 121 -14.51 8.43 -4.61
CA TRP A 121 -14.61 6.97 -4.52
C TRP A 121 -13.33 6.27 -4.99
N GLU A 122 -12.64 6.84 -5.98
CA GLU A 122 -11.32 6.35 -6.40
C GLU A 122 -10.28 6.52 -5.29
N PHE A 123 -10.31 7.64 -4.57
CA PHE A 123 -9.41 7.85 -3.45
C PHE A 123 -9.68 6.88 -2.30
N LEU A 124 -10.95 6.66 -1.95
CA LEU A 124 -11.35 5.67 -0.95
C LEU A 124 -10.94 4.25 -1.35
N ARG A 125 -11.05 3.92 -2.64
CA ARG A 125 -10.56 2.65 -3.19
C ARG A 125 -9.06 2.49 -2.99
N LEU A 126 -8.26 3.51 -3.29
CA LEU A 126 -6.81 3.48 -3.07
C LEU A 126 -6.47 3.26 -1.59
N ILE A 127 -7.19 3.91 -0.67
CA ILE A 127 -7.03 3.67 0.77
C ILE A 127 -7.25 2.19 1.10
N ALA A 128 -8.33 1.59 0.60
CA ALA A 128 -8.64 0.18 0.86
C ALA A 128 -7.54 -0.76 0.33
N ILE A 129 -7.04 -0.50 -0.89
CA ILE A 129 -5.96 -1.28 -1.51
C ILE A 129 -4.66 -1.14 -0.70
N TYR A 130 -4.29 0.07 -0.29
CA TYR A 130 -3.05 0.31 0.44
C TYR A 130 -3.05 -0.34 1.81
N VAL A 131 -4.17 -0.23 2.54
CA VAL A 131 -4.33 -0.87 3.85
C VAL A 131 -4.25 -2.38 3.70
N CYS A 132 -4.92 -2.96 2.71
CA CYS A 132 -4.90 -4.39 2.46
C CYS A 132 -3.49 -4.87 2.07
N ALA A 133 -2.82 -4.20 1.12
CA ALA A 133 -1.48 -4.59 0.67
C ALA A 133 -0.43 -4.50 1.80
N ALA A 134 -0.46 -3.43 2.60
CA ALA A 134 0.42 -3.27 3.75
C ALA A 134 0.14 -4.33 4.83
N ALA A 135 -1.12 -4.67 5.08
CA ALA A 135 -1.52 -5.70 6.05
C ALA A 135 -1.08 -7.09 5.62
N VAL A 136 -1.25 -7.44 4.34
CA VAL A 136 -0.78 -8.73 3.78
C VAL A 136 0.73 -8.81 3.88
N LEU A 137 1.46 -7.75 3.49
CA LEU A 137 2.91 -7.70 3.62
C LEU A 137 3.36 -7.95 5.06
N TYR A 138 2.76 -7.23 6.00
CA TYR A 138 3.10 -7.34 7.41
C TYR A 138 2.83 -8.74 7.96
N PHE A 139 1.66 -9.30 7.71
CA PHE A 139 1.27 -10.62 8.19
C PHE A 139 2.14 -11.74 7.59
N VAL A 140 2.36 -11.70 6.28
CA VAL A 140 3.17 -12.70 5.57
C VAL A 140 4.65 -12.59 5.97
N ALA A 141 5.19 -11.37 6.16
CA ALA A 141 6.56 -11.17 6.62
C ALA A 141 6.81 -11.80 8.00
N LEU A 142 5.84 -11.69 8.91
CA LEU A 142 5.95 -12.31 10.23
C LEU A 142 5.88 -13.85 10.17
N ILE A 143 5.06 -14.41 9.28
CA ILE A 143 4.96 -15.88 9.10
C ILE A 143 6.23 -16.45 8.46
N LEU A 144 6.67 -15.85 7.35
CA LEU A 144 7.81 -16.31 6.58
C LEU A 144 9.16 -15.94 7.22
N ARG A 145 9.16 -15.02 8.18
CA ARG A 145 10.37 -14.42 8.77
C ARG A 145 11.32 -13.84 7.71
N SER A 146 10.77 -13.41 6.61
CA SER A 146 11.50 -12.81 5.50
C SER A 146 10.62 -11.78 4.82
N VAL A 147 11.07 -10.54 4.86
CA VAL A 147 10.36 -9.42 4.22
C VAL A 147 10.48 -9.49 2.71
N THR A 148 11.62 -9.97 2.22
CA THR A 148 11.85 -10.13 0.78
C THR A 148 10.86 -11.12 0.15
N LEU A 149 10.70 -12.30 0.75
CA LEU A 149 9.73 -13.30 0.29
C LEU A 149 8.29 -12.79 0.41
N ALA A 150 7.97 -12.11 1.50
CA ALA A 150 6.66 -11.50 1.70
C ALA A 150 6.36 -10.42 0.65
N ALA A 151 7.34 -9.56 0.32
CA ALA A 151 7.20 -8.55 -0.71
C ALA A 151 7.00 -9.18 -2.09
N MET A 152 7.75 -10.21 -2.43
CA MET A 152 7.54 -10.96 -3.68
C MET A 152 6.12 -11.52 -3.76
N PHE A 153 5.62 -12.11 -2.68
CA PHE A 153 4.25 -12.61 -2.61
C PHE A 153 3.22 -11.49 -2.88
N VAL A 154 3.37 -10.34 -2.21
CA VAL A 154 2.46 -9.20 -2.39
C VAL A 154 2.56 -8.60 -3.78
N PHE A 155 3.77 -8.50 -4.36
CA PHE A 155 3.94 -8.02 -5.73
C PHE A 155 3.28 -8.95 -6.74
N ILE A 156 3.44 -10.27 -6.60
CA ILE A 156 2.73 -11.24 -7.44
C ILE A 156 1.22 -11.07 -7.29
N PHE A 157 0.72 -10.93 -6.07
CA PHE A 157 -0.69 -10.72 -5.78
C PHE A 157 -1.24 -9.43 -6.43
N LEU A 158 -0.48 -8.33 -6.39
CA LEU A 158 -0.84 -7.08 -7.05
C LEU A 158 -0.81 -7.23 -8.58
N VAL A 159 0.22 -7.88 -9.14
CA VAL A 159 0.34 -8.13 -10.59
C VAL A 159 -0.81 -9.00 -11.10
N LEU A 160 -1.19 -10.04 -10.36
CA LEU A 160 -2.36 -10.86 -10.71
C LEU A 160 -3.65 -10.03 -10.81
N GLY A 161 -3.77 -8.96 -10.01
CA GLY A 161 -4.89 -8.03 -10.09
C GLY A 161 -4.94 -7.19 -11.37
N ILE A 162 -3.81 -7.04 -12.06
CA ILE A 162 -3.71 -6.26 -13.31
C ILE A 162 -4.08 -7.13 -14.53
N LEU A 163 -3.88 -8.44 -14.44
CA LEU A 163 -4.15 -9.34 -15.55
C LEU A 163 -5.65 -9.43 -15.86
N PRO A 164 -6.03 -9.37 -17.13
CA PRO A 164 -7.43 -9.51 -17.53
C PRO A 164 -7.87 -10.98 -17.39
N PHE A 165 -8.41 -11.31 -16.23
CA PHE A 165 -9.03 -12.63 -16.06
C PHE A 165 -10.43 -12.61 -16.67
N SER A 166 -10.65 -13.48 -17.64
CA SER A 166 -11.96 -13.71 -18.25
C SER A 166 -12.94 -14.44 -17.33
N ASP A 167 -12.42 -15.10 -16.29
CA ASP A 167 -13.23 -15.86 -15.34
C ASP A 167 -13.65 -15.00 -14.14
N LEU A 168 -14.95 -14.86 -13.92
CA LEU A 168 -15.55 -14.15 -12.80
C LEU A 168 -15.07 -14.65 -11.43
N ARG A 169 -14.75 -15.95 -11.31
CA ARG A 169 -14.25 -16.53 -10.06
C ARG A 169 -12.84 -16.04 -9.71
N ALA A 170 -11.96 -15.89 -10.69
CA ALA A 170 -10.63 -15.33 -10.49
C ALA A 170 -10.69 -13.83 -10.14
N SER A 171 -11.69 -13.11 -10.68
CA SER A 171 -11.84 -11.67 -10.41
C SER A 171 -12.20 -11.31 -8.97
N VAL A 172 -12.74 -12.26 -8.19
CA VAL A 172 -13.09 -12.06 -6.77
C VAL A 172 -11.83 -11.91 -5.90
N PHE A 173 -10.73 -12.57 -6.28
CA PHE A 173 -9.48 -12.52 -5.54
C PHE A 173 -8.59 -11.31 -5.89
N THR A 174 -8.94 -10.54 -6.91
CA THR A 174 -8.14 -9.40 -7.35
C THR A 174 -8.58 -8.12 -6.66
N ILE A 175 -7.67 -7.50 -5.90
CA ILE A 175 -7.95 -6.22 -5.23
C ILE A 175 -7.84 -5.02 -6.17
N ILE A 176 -7.19 -5.19 -7.33
CA ILE A 176 -7.02 -4.16 -8.35
C ILE A 176 -7.97 -4.44 -9.51
N LYS A 177 -8.79 -3.46 -9.87
CA LYS A 177 -9.71 -3.51 -11.01
C LYS A 177 -9.56 -2.23 -11.84
N PRO A 178 -8.49 -2.10 -12.64
CA PRO A 178 -8.16 -0.85 -13.32
C PRO A 178 -9.17 -0.43 -14.39
N THR A 179 -9.97 -1.35 -14.90
CA THR A 179 -10.99 -1.09 -15.92
C THR A 179 -12.34 -0.65 -15.37
N VAL A 180 -12.53 -0.75 -14.04
CA VAL A 180 -13.80 -0.41 -13.39
C VAL A 180 -13.64 0.90 -12.63
N LEU A 181 -14.45 1.90 -12.99
CA LEU A 181 -14.52 3.16 -12.26
C LEU A 181 -15.14 2.93 -10.87
N ALA A 182 -14.60 3.58 -9.86
CA ALA A 182 -15.16 3.51 -8.54
C ALA A 182 -16.46 4.33 -8.46
N SER A 183 -17.51 3.68 -7.98
CA SER A 183 -18.78 4.27 -7.60
C SER A 183 -19.09 3.93 -6.14
N ALA A 184 -20.10 4.59 -5.57
CA ALA A 184 -20.56 4.27 -4.22
C ALA A 184 -20.91 2.78 -4.07
N ASP A 185 -21.64 2.23 -5.04
CA ASP A 185 -22.08 0.82 -5.02
C ASP A 185 -20.88 -0.13 -5.11
N ASN A 186 -19.92 0.14 -6.01
CA ASN A 186 -18.71 -0.67 -6.13
C ASN A 186 -17.85 -0.60 -4.87
N PHE A 187 -17.78 0.58 -4.23
CA PHE A 187 -17.06 0.73 -2.99
C PHE A 187 -17.71 -0.06 -1.86
N LEU A 188 -19.00 0.11 -1.63
CA LEU A 188 -19.74 -0.56 -0.56
C LEU A 188 -19.79 -2.08 -0.75
N ASN A 189 -19.98 -2.55 -1.97
CA ASN A 189 -20.14 -3.98 -2.25
C ASN A 189 -18.84 -4.76 -2.38
N TYR A 190 -17.68 -4.07 -2.52
CA TYR A 190 -16.41 -4.75 -2.73
C TYR A 190 -15.26 -4.14 -1.91
N TYR A 191 -14.94 -2.86 -2.10
CA TYR A 191 -13.74 -2.27 -1.49
C TYR A 191 -13.85 -2.05 0.01
N LEU A 192 -15.06 -1.92 0.53
CA LEU A 192 -15.28 -1.93 1.98
C LEU A 192 -14.84 -3.28 2.60
N TYR A 193 -15.14 -4.39 1.94
CA TYR A 193 -14.69 -5.72 2.40
C TYR A 193 -13.17 -5.88 2.28
N VAL A 194 -12.55 -5.34 1.22
CA VAL A 194 -11.09 -5.32 1.08
C VAL A 194 -10.46 -4.51 2.22
N PHE A 195 -11.01 -3.36 2.55
CA PHE A 195 -10.56 -2.54 3.68
C PHE A 195 -10.70 -3.28 5.01
N LEU A 196 -11.87 -3.87 5.28
CA LEU A 196 -12.12 -4.64 6.51
C LEU A 196 -11.19 -5.86 6.60
N ALA A 197 -10.96 -6.57 5.51
CA ALA A 197 -10.01 -7.68 5.45
C ALA A 197 -8.59 -7.20 5.80
N GLY A 198 -8.15 -6.05 5.27
CA GLY A 198 -6.87 -5.44 5.62
C GLY A 198 -6.77 -5.09 7.11
N VAL A 199 -7.82 -4.53 7.69
CA VAL A 199 -7.88 -4.23 9.14
C VAL A 199 -7.80 -5.52 9.97
N LEU A 200 -8.57 -6.54 9.63
CA LEU A 200 -8.57 -7.83 10.32
C LEU A 200 -7.20 -8.53 10.24
N LEU A 201 -6.57 -8.50 9.04
CA LEU A 201 -5.22 -9.03 8.87
C LEU A 201 -4.19 -8.25 9.69
N SER A 202 -4.31 -6.93 9.79
CA SER A 202 -3.44 -6.12 10.64
C SER A 202 -3.58 -6.48 12.12
N ILE A 203 -4.81 -6.70 12.59
CA ILE A 203 -5.07 -7.17 13.96
C ILE A 203 -4.48 -8.56 14.18
N ALA A 204 -4.70 -9.49 13.24
CA ALA A 204 -4.13 -10.83 13.30
C ALA A 204 -2.60 -10.78 13.35
N ALA A 205 -1.96 -9.93 12.53
CA ALA A 205 -0.52 -9.73 12.53
C ALA A 205 -0.01 -9.22 13.89
N VAL A 206 -0.69 -8.25 14.51
CA VAL A 206 -0.34 -7.74 15.85
C VAL A 206 -0.46 -8.82 16.93
N VAL A 207 -1.51 -9.63 16.86
CA VAL A 207 -1.70 -10.76 17.81
C VAL A 207 -0.58 -11.80 17.60
N PHE A 208 -0.28 -12.13 16.34
CA PHE A 208 0.79 -13.06 16.00
C PHE A 208 2.16 -12.53 16.43
N GLU A 209 2.46 -11.24 16.17
CA GLU A 209 3.67 -10.56 16.62
C GLU A 209 3.85 -10.71 18.13
N LYS A 210 2.83 -10.36 18.92
CA LYS A 210 2.89 -10.47 20.38
C LYS A 210 3.12 -11.88 20.87
N LYS A 211 2.49 -12.87 20.23
CA LYS A 211 2.61 -14.29 20.58
C LYS A 211 3.99 -14.82 20.21
N PHE A 212 4.47 -14.47 19.01
CA PHE A 212 5.69 -14.98 18.44
C PHE A 212 6.95 -14.43 19.14
N PHE A 213 6.97 -13.15 19.49
CA PHE A 213 8.09 -12.50 20.18
C PHE A 213 8.07 -12.68 21.72
N ARG A 214 6.97 -13.18 22.29
CA ARG A 214 6.89 -13.47 23.74
C ARG A 214 7.38 -14.86 24.14
N PHE A 215 7.46 -15.81 23.23
CA PHE A 215 7.69 -17.22 23.56
C PHE A 215 9.11 -17.72 23.24
N LYS A 216 10.05 -16.83 23.05
CA LYS A 216 11.47 -17.14 23.05
C LYS A 216 12.22 -16.15 23.94
#